data_cbc1da3416cacc12c1e36cc9f4c19e22
#
_entry.id   cbc1da3416cacc12c1e36cc9f4c19e22
#
_cell.length_a   1.000
_cell.length_b   1.000
_cell.length_c   1.000
_cell.angle_alpha   90.00
_cell.angle_beta   90.00
_cell.angle_gamma   90.00
#
_symmetry.space_group_name_H-M   'P 1'
#
loop_
_entity.id
_entity.type
_entity.pdbx_description
1 polymer ?
#
loop_
_entity_poly.entity_id
_entity_poly.type
_entity_poly.pdbx_seq_one_letter_code
_entity_poly.pdbx_strand_id
1 'polypeptide(L)'
;MQIDARGQGCPRPVMMAEEALSKISEGIIEVFVDNEESALNVSGFAAQNGMFAEIKKESKDWKVKVVKGYTCKVQSSEFKVQSEKAESKKTLLLIVGTDSLGKDEELGMKLMKGFFETMKVYKQLPHTIFFLNAGVKLTTVNTEIAGILTDMENMGVEIFSCGTCLKHYDLESQLKVGNRGTTNHIVEGMQDFEKTVWV
;
A
#
# COMPACT_ATOMS: atom_id res chain seq x y z
N MET A 1 25.39 -3.47 8.94
CA MET A 1 25.01 -4.82 8.44
C MET A 1 24.26 -4.63 7.12
N GLN A 2 24.54 -5.48 6.10
CA GLN A 2 23.86 -5.38 4.79
C GLN A 2 22.92 -6.57 4.61
N ILE A 3 21.76 -6.32 4.02
CA ILE A 3 20.68 -7.29 3.80
C ILE A 3 20.28 -7.18 2.33
N ASP A 4 20.39 -8.27 1.60
CA ASP A 4 19.90 -8.37 0.24
C ASP A 4 18.50 -8.98 0.23
N ALA A 5 17.49 -8.13 0.00
CA ALA A 5 16.09 -8.50 -0.06
C ALA A 5 15.51 -8.34 -1.48
N ARG A 6 16.38 -8.25 -2.50
CA ARG A 6 15.99 -8.21 -3.91
C ARG A 6 15.33 -9.53 -4.31
N GLY A 7 14.33 -9.45 -5.19
CA GLY A 7 13.54 -10.61 -5.60
C GLY A 7 12.56 -11.13 -4.54
N GLN A 8 12.50 -10.48 -3.37
CA GLN A 8 11.56 -10.87 -2.32
C GLN A 8 10.26 -10.07 -2.44
N GLY A 9 9.13 -10.80 -2.40
CA GLY A 9 7.81 -10.18 -2.35
C GLY A 9 7.48 -9.64 -0.95
N CYS A 10 6.58 -8.63 -0.89
CA CYS A 10 6.04 -8.13 0.39
C CYS A 10 5.33 -9.27 1.17
N PRO A 11 5.50 -9.36 2.50
CA PRO A 11 6.22 -8.44 3.41
C PRO A 11 7.68 -8.83 3.70
N ARG A 12 8.27 -9.74 2.94
CA ARG A 12 9.56 -10.35 3.25
C ARG A 12 10.72 -9.36 3.48
N PRO A 13 10.90 -8.27 2.68
CA PRO A 13 11.95 -7.28 2.93
C PRO A 13 11.85 -6.63 4.32
N VAL A 14 10.63 -6.33 4.78
CA VAL A 14 10.38 -5.75 6.11
C VAL A 14 10.72 -6.76 7.21
N MET A 15 10.31 -8.03 7.05
CA MET A 15 10.62 -9.10 8.01
C MET A 15 12.14 -9.31 8.15
N MET A 16 12.89 -9.27 7.03
CA MET A 16 14.34 -9.40 7.05
C MET A 16 15.02 -8.21 7.76
N ALA A 17 14.48 -6.99 7.55
CA ALA A 17 14.93 -5.79 8.27
C ALA A 17 14.64 -5.90 9.78
N GLU A 18 13.44 -6.33 10.16
CA GLU A 18 13.04 -6.54 11.55
C GLU A 18 13.94 -7.57 12.24
N GLU A 19 14.17 -8.73 11.61
CA GLU A 19 15.04 -9.78 12.14
C GLU A 19 16.48 -9.28 12.36
N ALA A 20 17.01 -8.48 11.44
CA ALA A 20 18.33 -7.89 11.58
C ALA A 20 18.40 -6.86 12.71
N LEU A 21 17.37 -6.00 12.80
CA LEU A 21 17.27 -4.97 13.84
C LEU A 21 17.03 -5.56 15.23
N SER A 22 16.39 -6.72 15.34
CA SER A 22 16.20 -7.40 16.63
C SER A 22 17.51 -7.91 17.23
N LYS A 23 18.51 -8.19 16.39
CA LYS A 23 19.83 -8.71 16.80
C LYS A 23 20.81 -7.62 17.29
N ILE A 24 20.43 -6.34 17.13
CA ILE A 24 21.27 -5.21 17.52
C ILE A 24 20.52 -4.30 18.49
N SER A 25 21.20 -3.78 19.50
CA SER A 25 20.66 -2.75 20.39
C SER A 25 20.70 -1.38 19.73
N GLU A 26 21.79 -1.07 19.05
CA GLU A 26 22.01 0.15 18.27
C GLU A 26 22.88 -0.16 17.04
N GLY A 27 22.74 0.63 15.98
CA GLY A 27 23.56 0.46 14.79
C GLY A 27 22.82 0.83 13.49
N ILE A 28 23.45 0.47 12.38
CA ILE A 28 22.96 0.77 11.05
C ILE A 28 22.81 -0.53 10.27
N ILE A 29 21.66 -0.70 9.63
CA ILE A 29 21.46 -1.72 8.60
C ILE A 29 21.22 -1.05 7.25
N GLU A 30 21.62 -1.71 6.17
CA GLU A 30 21.33 -1.31 4.80
C GLU A 30 20.58 -2.46 4.12
N VAL A 31 19.38 -2.18 3.65
CA VAL A 31 18.50 -3.15 2.99
C VAL A 31 18.45 -2.81 1.50
N PHE A 32 18.78 -3.77 0.66
CA PHE A 32 18.71 -3.64 -0.79
C PHE A 32 17.45 -4.31 -1.30
N VAL A 33 16.65 -3.58 -2.09
CA VAL A 33 15.40 -4.03 -2.70
C VAL A 33 15.34 -3.63 -4.16
N ASP A 34 14.55 -4.33 -4.96
CA ASP A 34 14.45 -4.14 -6.41
C ASP A 34 13.35 -3.17 -6.86
N ASN A 35 12.54 -2.68 -5.91
CA ASN A 35 11.45 -1.76 -6.23
C ASN A 35 11.24 -0.71 -5.13
N GLU A 36 10.63 0.40 -5.52
CA GLU A 36 10.39 1.55 -4.67
C GLU A 36 9.42 1.24 -3.51
N GLU A 37 8.38 0.44 -3.78
CA GLU A 37 7.39 0.08 -2.78
C GLU A 37 8.02 -0.69 -1.61
N SER A 38 8.89 -1.65 -1.91
CA SER A 38 9.62 -2.37 -0.87
C SER A 38 10.54 -1.45 -0.06
N ALA A 39 11.14 -0.44 -0.72
CA ALA A 39 11.95 0.56 -0.02
C ALA A 39 11.11 1.44 0.90
N LEU A 40 9.94 1.90 0.44
CA LEU A 40 8.99 2.67 1.24
C LEU A 40 8.48 1.86 2.43
N ASN A 41 8.17 0.58 2.24
CA ASN A 41 7.70 -0.30 3.32
C ASN A 41 8.76 -0.49 4.43
N VAL A 42 10.02 -0.73 4.06
CA VAL A 42 11.12 -0.83 5.04
C VAL A 42 11.33 0.49 5.77
N SER A 43 11.23 1.62 5.06
CA SER A 43 11.34 2.95 5.66
C SER A 43 10.17 3.26 6.59
N GLY A 44 8.95 2.95 6.19
CA GLY A 44 7.74 3.10 7.01
C GLY A 44 7.82 2.28 8.30
N PHE A 45 8.21 1.01 8.21
CA PHE A 45 8.46 0.16 9.36
C PHE A 45 9.48 0.78 10.33
N ALA A 46 10.59 1.31 9.81
CA ALA A 46 11.60 1.97 10.64
C ALA A 46 11.03 3.19 11.37
N ALA A 47 10.29 4.06 10.66
CA ALA A 47 9.67 5.25 11.22
C ALA A 47 8.65 4.92 12.33
N GLN A 48 7.78 3.93 12.12
CA GLN A 48 6.80 3.48 13.12
C GLN A 48 7.46 2.95 14.40
N ASN A 49 8.68 2.40 14.27
CA ASN A 49 9.45 1.93 15.42
C ASN A 49 10.42 2.99 15.98
N GLY A 50 10.23 4.27 15.65
CA GLY A 50 11.05 5.38 16.16
C GLY A 50 12.48 5.39 15.64
N MET A 51 12.75 4.72 14.53
CA MET A 51 14.06 4.65 13.89
C MET A 51 14.13 5.61 12.70
N PHE A 52 15.33 6.09 12.39
CA PHE A 52 15.55 6.90 11.20
C PHE A 52 15.81 6.00 9.99
N ALA A 53 15.22 6.33 8.84
CA ALA A 53 15.49 5.64 7.59
C ALA A 53 15.77 6.65 6.45
N GLU A 54 16.71 6.31 5.59
CA GLU A 54 17.08 7.05 4.39
C GLU A 54 16.98 6.12 3.18
N ILE A 55 16.22 6.52 2.16
CA ILE A 55 16.07 5.77 0.92
C ILE A 55 16.97 6.39 -0.15
N LYS A 56 17.74 5.55 -0.84
CA LYS A 56 18.57 5.98 -1.97
C LYS A 56 18.38 5.02 -3.15
N LYS A 57 18.09 5.59 -4.32
CA LYS A 57 18.06 4.82 -5.57
C LYS A 57 19.49 4.58 -6.08
N GLU A 58 19.84 3.33 -6.32
CA GLU A 58 21.14 2.92 -6.85
C GLU A 58 20.94 2.15 -8.16
N SER A 59 21.08 2.84 -9.30
CA SER A 59 20.85 2.29 -10.65
C SER A 59 19.45 1.71 -10.83
N LYS A 60 19.29 0.39 -10.78
CA LYS A 60 18.01 -0.32 -10.91
C LYS A 60 17.39 -0.68 -9.57
N ASP A 61 18.18 -0.66 -8.51
CA ASP A 61 17.82 -1.11 -7.17
C ASP A 61 17.66 0.08 -6.23
N TRP A 62 17.09 -0.19 -5.06
CA TRP A 62 16.91 0.77 -3.99
C TRP A 62 17.64 0.30 -2.74
N LYS A 63 18.27 1.23 -2.06
CA LYS A 63 18.93 0.99 -0.78
C LYS A 63 18.22 1.77 0.31
N VAL A 64 17.81 1.09 1.37
CA VAL A 64 17.24 1.69 2.57
C VAL A 64 18.23 1.54 3.70
N LYS A 65 18.73 2.68 4.20
CA LYS A 65 19.60 2.74 5.37
C LYS A 65 18.74 3.03 6.59
N VAL A 66 18.69 2.07 7.53
CA VAL A 66 17.95 2.21 8.79
C VAL A 66 18.92 2.37 9.94
N VAL A 67 18.68 3.36 10.79
CA VAL A 67 19.51 3.70 11.95
C VAL A 67 18.70 3.47 13.22
N LYS A 68 19.17 2.56 14.08
CA LYS A 68 18.58 2.23 15.38
C LYS A 68 19.45 2.78 16.52
N GLY A 69 18.84 3.43 17.50
CA GLY A 69 19.49 3.80 18.76
C GLY A 69 20.29 5.10 18.77
N TYR A 70 20.36 5.83 17.63
CA TYR A 70 21.05 7.14 17.58
C TYR A 70 20.06 8.29 17.60
N THR A 71 20.10 9.13 18.64
CA THR A 71 19.43 10.44 18.62
C THR A 71 20.29 11.43 17.83
N CYS A 72 20.29 11.34 16.52
CA CYS A 72 20.90 12.38 15.69
C CYS A 72 19.92 13.53 15.51
N LYS A 73 20.30 14.72 16.02
CA LYS A 73 19.76 15.97 15.48
C LYS A 73 20.35 16.14 14.09
N VAL A 74 19.73 15.56 13.10
CA VAL A 74 20.09 15.81 11.71
C VAL A 74 19.41 17.10 11.29
N GLN A 75 20.23 18.11 10.96
CA GLN A 75 19.76 19.25 10.19
C GLN A 75 19.12 18.71 8.91
N SER A 76 17.85 18.96 8.79
CA SER A 76 17.02 18.57 7.66
C SER A 76 17.50 19.27 6.39
N SER A 77 18.22 18.56 5.52
CA SER A 77 18.19 18.89 4.11
C SER A 77 16.95 18.19 3.51
N GLU A 78 15.94 18.94 3.37
CA GLU A 78 14.75 18.85 2.50
C GLU A 78 14.56 17.54 1.71
N PHE A 79 14.06 16.51 2.39
CA PHE A 79 13.08 15.63 1.81
C PHE A 79 11.79 15.88 2.60
N LYS A 80 11.05 16.90 2.18
CA LYS A 80 9.67 17.08 2.59
C LYS A 80 8.89 15.89 2.03
N VAL A 81 8.75 14.84 2.85
CA VAL A 81 7.50 14.11 2.81
C VAL A 81 6.45 15.19 3.10
N GLN A 82 5.73 15.63 2.10
CA GLN A 82 4.59 16.52 2.26
C GLN A 82 3.50 15.73 2.99
N SER A 83 3.61 15.66 4.30
CA SER A 83 2.52 15.31 5.21
C SER A 83 2.10 16.57 5.96
N GLU A 84 1.69 17.58 5.20
CA GLU A 84 0.83 18.66 5.68
C GLU A 84 -0.38 18.76 4.75
N LYS A 85 -1.09 17.64 4.59
CA LYS A 85 -2.55 17.71 4.50
C LYS A 85 -3.02 17.68 5.96
N ALA A 86 -3.82 18.67 6.33
CA ALA A 86 -4.64 18.62 7.54
C ALA A 86 -5.13 17.16 7.69
N GLU A 87 -4.96 16.57 8.88
CA GLU A 87 -5.42 15.21 9.18
C GLU A 87 -6.91 15.12 8.87
N SER A 88 -7.24 14.79 7.63
CA SER A 88 -8.58 14.35 7.31
C SER A 88 -8.74 13.02 8.04
N LYS A 89 -9.63 12.99 9.04
CA LYS A 89 -9.95 11.77 9.78
C LYS A 89 -10.10 10.63 8.78
N LYS A 90 -9.27 9.60 8.91
CA LYS A 90 -9.37 8.38 8.10
C LYS A 90 -10.60 7.60 8.56
N THR A 91 -11.77 7.91 7.97
CA THR A 91 -13.05 7.42 8.46
C THR A 91 -13.33 5.98 8.07
N LEU A 92 -13.09 5.61 6.80
CA LEU A 92 -13.45 4.29 6.27
C LEU A 92 -12.37 3.74 5.35
N LEU A 93 -11.87 2.55 5.68
CA LEU A 93 -11.13 1.67 4.79
C LEU A 93 -12.07 0.60 4.24
N LEU A 94 -12.23 0.56 2.92
CA LEU A 94 -12.95 -0.50 2.22
C LEU A 94 -11.96 -1.49 1.63
N ILE A 95 -12.06 -2.77 2.02
CA ILE A 95 -11.22 -3.84 1.48
C ILE A 95 -12.08 -4.71 0.56
N VAL A 96 -11.66 -4.84 -0.70
CA VAL A 96 -12.37 -5.57 -1.74
C VAL A 96 -11.59 -6.81 -2.12
N GLY A 97 -12.05 -7.99 -1.66
CA GLY A 97 -11.36 -9.26 -1.84
C GLY A 97 -11.79 -10.06 -3.05
N THR A 98 -12.89 -9.69 -3.69
CA THR A 98 -13.48 -10.40 -4.82
C THR A 98 -13.81 -9.45 -5.98
N ASP A 99 -13.99 -9.99 -7.17
CA ASP A 99 -14.48 -9.23 -8.33
C ASP A 99 -16.01 -9.31 -8.50
N SER A 100 -16.69 -10.01 -7.58
CA SER A 100 -18.14 -10.18 -7.54
C SER A 100 -18.67 -10.20 -6.12
N LEU A 101 -19.92 -9.84 -5.89
CA LEU A 101 -20.59 -9.90 -4.59
C LEU A 101 -21.48 -11.15 -4.50
N GLY A 102 -21.26 -11.95 -3.46
CA GLY A 102 -22.02 -13.18 -3.23
C GLY A 102 -21.47 -14.39 -4.00
N LYS A 103 -22.29 -15.46 -4.12
CA LYS A 103 -21.87 -16.75 -4.67
C LYS A 103 -22.18 -16.92 -6.16
N ASP A 104 -23.19 -16.23 -6.66
CA ASP A 104 -23.53 -16.23 -8.09
C ASP A 104 -22.63 -15.21 -8.81
N GLU A 105 -21.83 -15.70 -9.75
CA GLU A 105 -20.81 -14.86 -10.39
C GLU A 105 -21.43 -13.79 -11.28
N GLU A 106 -22.43 -14.13 -12.09
CA GLU A 106 -23.07 -13.19 -13.02
C GLU A 106 -23.85 -12.09 -12.27
N LEU A 107 -24.67 -12.50 -11.31
CA LEU A 107 -25.39 -11.56 -10.45
C LEU A 107 -24.42 -10.77 -9.59
N GLY A 108 -23.39 -11.41 -9.06
CA GLY A 108 -22.39 -10.80 -8.19
C GLY A 108 -21.59 -9.69 -8.87
N MET A 109 -21.24 -9.85 -10.16
CA MET A 109 -20.60 -8.78 -10.94
C MET A 109 -21.54 -7.59 -11.14
N LYS A 110 -22.82 -7.82 -11.41
CA LYS A 110 -23.83 -6.75 -11.53
C LYS A 110 -23.99 -6.00 -10.19
N LEU A 111 -24.02 -6.74 -9.08
CA LEU A 111 -24.12 -6.18 -7.74
C LEU A 111 -22.87 -5.38 -7.36
N MET A 112 -21.68 -5.86 -7.71
CA MET A 112 -20.42 -5.15 -7.47
C MET A 112 -20.38 -3.81 -8.20
N LYS A 113 -20.81 -3.78 -9.47
CA LYS A 113 -20.94 -2.53 -10.24
C LYS A 113 -21.93 -1.58 -9.57
N GLY A 114 -23.15 -2.05 -9.25
CA GLY A 114 -24.18 -1.25 -8.59
C GLY A 114 -23.72 -0.73 -7.22
N PHE A 115 -22.93 -1.48 -6.49
CA PHE A 115 -22.33 -1.08 -5.21
C PHE A 115 -21.45 0.18 -5.35
N PHE A 116 -20.51 0.17 -6.31
CA PHE A 116 -19.64 1.33 -6.55
C PHE A 116 -20.42 2.51 -7.14
N GLU A 117 -21.35 2.27 -8.07
CA GLU A 117 -22.22 3.31 -8.60
C GLU A 117 -23.04 3.98 -7.49
N THR A 118 -23.59 3.20 -6.57
CA THR A 118 -24.37 3.71 -5.44
C THR A 118 -23.51 4.57 -4.52
N MET A 119 -22.32 4.09 -4.12
CA MET A 119 -21.42 4.89 -3.30
C MET A 119 -21.07 6.24 -3.94
N LYS A 120 -20.81 6.24 -5.24
CA LYS A 120 -20.48 7.45 -6.01
C LYS A 120 -21.67 8.42 -6.04
N VAL A 121 -22.88 7.94 -6.36
CA VAL A 121 -24.10 8.77 -6.47
C VAL A 121 -24.47 9.41 -5.15
N TYR A 122 -24.46 8.62 -4.06
CA TYR A 122 -24.80 9.12 -2.72
C TYR A 122 -23.63 9.84 -2.03
N LYS A 123 -22.48 9.92 -2.68
CA LYS A 123 -21.24 10.51 -2.09
C LYS A 123 -20.85 9.90 -0.74
N GLN A 124 -21.21 8.64 -0.51
CA GLN A 124 -20.83 7.86 0.67
C GLN A 124 -19.50 7.17 0.38
N LEU A 125 -18.46 8.00 0.16
CA LEU A 125 -17.17 7.54 -0.29
C LEU A 125 -16.29 7.09 0.88
N PRO A 126 -15.58 5.95 0.77
CA PRO A 126 -14.51 5.61 1.70
C PRO A 126 -13.34 6.58 1.52
N HIS A 127 -12.53 6.72 2.56
CA HIS A 127 -11.27 7.45 2.44
C HIS A 127 -10.30 6.66 1.54
N THR A 128 -10.22 5.35 1.75
CA THR A 128 -9.32 4.46 1.01
C THR A 128 -10.03 3.17 0.61
N ILE A 129 -9.78 2.71 -0.61
CA ILE A 129 -10.18 1.37 -1.09
C ILE A 129 -8.92 0.55 -1.36
N PHE A 130 -8.88 -0.66 -0.80
CA PHE A 130 -7.80 -1.60 -1.03
C PHE A 130 -8.30 -2.86 -1.72
N PHE A 131 -7.83 -3.10 -2.95
CA PHE A 131 -8.18 -4.29 -3.74
C PHE A 131 -7.15 -5.39 -3.54
N LEU A 132 -7.62 -6.60 -3.23
CA LEU A 132 -6.77 -7.79 -3.10
C LEU A 132 -7.45 -9.03 -3.71
N ASN A 133 -6.68 -10.12 -3.85
CA ASN A 133 -7.15 -11.35 -4.48
C ASN A 133 -7.81 -11.04 -5.84
N ALA A 134 -8.97 -11.61 -6.16
CA ALA A 134 -9.68 -11.37 -7.42
C ALA A 134 -10.16 -9.90 -7.57
N GLY A 135 -10.32 -9.17 -6.46
CA GLY A 135 -10.69 -7.75 -6.48
C GLY A 135 -9.77 -6.88 -7.34
N VAL A 136 -8.48 -7.25 -7.53
CA VAL A 136 -7.56 -6.50 -8.40
C VAL A 136 -7.98 -6.48 -9.88
N LYS A 137 -8.87 -7.39 -10.30
CA LYS A 137 -9.45 -7.38 -11.64
C LYS A 137 -10.35 -6.15 -11.89
N LEU A 138 -10.92 -5.59 -10.83
CA LEU A 138 -11.77 -4.41 -10.89
C LEU A 138 -10.97 -3.14 -11.21
N THR A 139 -9.70 -3.11 -10.89
CA THR A 139 -8.79 -1.99 -11.18
C THR A 139 -7.98 -2.19 -12.46
N THR A 140 -8.12 -3.35 -13.11
CA THR A 140 -7.33 -3.76 -14.27
C THR A 140 -8.19 -4.09 -15.48
N VAL A 141 -8.69 -5.33 -15.59
CA VAL A 141 -9.39 -5.84 -16.78
C VAL A 141 -10.85 -5.42 -16.86
N ASN A 142 -11.51 -5.16 -15.73
CA ASN A 142 -12.89 -4.69 -15.71
C ASN A 142 -12.94 -3.17 -16.01
N THR A 143 -13.11 -2.82 -17.30
CA THR A 143 -13.08 -1.42 -17.73
C THR A 143 -14.23 -0.59 -17.22
N GLU A 144 -15.40 -1.19 -17.00
CA GLU A 144 -16.60 -0.47 -16.52
C GLU A 144 -16.40 0.00 -15.08
N ILE A 145 -16.00 -0.92 -14.19
CA ILE A 145 -15.77 -0.59 -12.78
C ILE A 145 -14.51 0.27 -12.63
N ALA A 146 -13.45 0.02 -13.41
CA ALA A 146 -12.27 0.88 -13.39
C ALA A 146 -12.61 2.35 -13.73
N GLY A 147 -13.54 2.59 -14.66
CA GLY A 147 -14.03 3.94 -14.94
C GLY A 147 -14.73 4.58 -13.74
N ILE A 148 -15.60 3.84 -13.05
CA ILE A 148 -16.29 4.34 -11.84
C ILE A 148 -15.27 4.65 -10.73
N LEU A 149 -14.28 3.77 -10.55
CA LEU A 149 -13.21 3.94 -9.57
C LEU A 149 -12.32 5.16 -9.90
N THR A 150 -12.04 5.42 -11.18
CA THR A 150 -11.33 6.64 -11.61
C THR A 150 -12.09 7.90 -11.22
N ASP A 151 -13.41 7.90 -11.39
CA ASP A 151 -14.24 9.04 -10.95
C ASP A 151 -14.16 9.22 -9.42
N MET A 152 -14.18 8.11 -8.65
CA MET A 152 -14.06 8.16 -7.19
C MET A 152 -12.66 8.65 -6.76
N GLU A 153 -11.61 8.24 -7.45
CA GLU A 153 -10.23 8.74 -7.23
C GLU A 153 -10.15 10.25 -7.45
N ASN A 154 -10.76 10.76 -8.53
CA ASN A 154 -10.88 12.20 -8.81
C ASN A 154 -11.69 12.95 -7.73
N MET A 155 -12.57 12.26 -7.01
CA MET A 155 -13.31 12.80 -5.87
C MET A 155 -12.53 12.72 -4.54
N GLY A 156 -11.29 12.23 -4.57
CA GLY A 156 -10.38 12.20 -3.42
C GLY A 156 -10.27 10.85 -2.70
N VAL A 157 -10.83 9.78 -3.26
CA VAL A 157 -10.65 8.41 -2.71
C VAL A 157 -9.27 7.90 -3.05
N GLU A 158 -8.53 7.42 -2.06
CA GLU A 158 -7.25 6.74 -2.29
C GLU A 158 -7.51 5.28 -2.70
N ILE A 159 -6.94 4.84 -3.82
CA ILE A 159 -7.15 3.50 -4.36
C ILE A 159 -5.83 2.74 -4.45
N PHE A 160 -5.82 1.54 -3.87
CA PHE A 160 -4.66 0.64 -3.92
C PHE A 160 -5.04 -0.75 -4.39
N SER A 161 -4.14 -1.38 -5.15
CA SER A 161 -4.23 -2.77 -5.60
C SER A 161 -3.03 -3.57 -5.09
N CYS A 162 -3.30 -4.71 -4.48
CA CYS A 162 -2.27 -5.60 -3.93
C CYS A 162 -1.28 -6.04 -5.01
N GLY A 163 -0.01 -5.65 -4.87
CA GLY A 163 1.04 -5.99 -5.83
C GLY A 163 1.26 -7.50 -5.98
N THR A 164 1.17 -8.26 -4.90
CA THR A 164 1.26 -9.73 -4.94
C THR A 164 0.12 -10.34 -5.74
N CYS A 165 -1.11 -9.80 -5.59
CA CYS A 165 -2.27 -10.30 -6.34
C CYS A 165 -2.19 -9.92 -7.81
N LEU A 166 -1.79 -8.68 -8.13
CA LEU A 166 -1.54 -8.26 -9.51
C LEU A 166 -0.53 -9.18 -10.20
N LYS A 167 0.56 -9.51 -9.53
CA LYS A 167 1.57 -10.43 -10.04
C LYS A 167 1.02 -11.85 -10.23
N HIS A 168 0.25 -12.35 -9.27
CA HIS A 168 -0.33 -13.70 -9.34
C HIS A 168 -1.26 -13.88 -10.55
N TYR A 169 -2.01 -12.83 -10.91
CA TYR A 169 -2.94 -12.83 -12.03
C TYR A 169 -2.33 -12.30 -13.35
N ASP A 170 -1.02 -12.00 -13.39
CA ASP A 170 -0.32 -11.40 -14.55
C ASP A 170 -0.96 -10.06 -15.01
N LEU A 171 -1.40 -9.24 -14.04
CA LEU A 171 -2.11 -7.98 -14.26
C LEU A 171 -1.29 -6.73 -13.91
N GLU A 172 -0.01 -6.86 -13.57
CA GLU A 172 0.82 -5.73 -13.12
C GLU A 172 0.89 -4.58 -14.14
N SER A 173 0.99 -4.91 -15.44
CA SER A 173 1.03 -3.93 -16.52
C SER A 173 -0.34 -3.39 -16.94
N GLN A 174 -1.43 -3.91 -16.36
CA GLN A 174 -2.80 -3.58 -16.73
C GLN A 174 -3.52 -2.70 -15.70
N LEU A 175 -2.83 -2.22 -14.68
CA LEU A 175 -3.40 -1.32 -13.67
C LEU A 175 -3.87 -0.02 -14.35
N LYS A 176 -5.17 0.27 -14.25
CA LYS A 176 -5.83 1.42 -14.88
C LYS A 176 -6.17 2.54 -13.90
N VAL A 177 -6.35 2.20 -12.63
CA VAL A 177 -6.76 3.14 -11.59
C VAL A 177 -6.08 2.80 -10.28
N GLY A 178 -5.75 3.82 -9.52
CA GLY A 178 -5.08 3.71 -8.24
C GLY A 178 -3.60 3.36 -8.34
N ASN A 179 -3.04 3.05 -7.20
CA ASN A 179 -1.63 2.72 -7.04
C ASN A 179 -1.46 1.28 -6.61
N ARG A 180 -0.27 0.75 -6.86
CA ARG A 180 0.12 -0.55 -6.33
C ARG A 180 0.32 -0.44 -4.82
N GLY A 181 -0.32 -1.32 -4.07
CA GLY A 181 -0.23 -1.39 -2.62
C GLY A 181 0.35 -2.71 -2.12
N THR A 182 0.59 -2.75 -0.82
CA THR A 182 1.13 -3.92 -0.13
C THR A 182 0.21 -4.32 1.02
N THR A 183 0.39 -5.53 1.57
CA THR A 183 -0.34 -5.98 2.75
C THR A 183 -0.12 -5.09 3.98
N ASN A 184 0.97 -4.31 3.99
CA ASN A 184 1.24 -3.35 5.06
C ASN A 184 0.15 -2.27 5.13
N HIS A 185 -0.32 -1.76 3.99
CA HIS A 185 -1.42 -0.79 3.93
C HIS A 185 -2.70 -1.33 4.59
N ILE A 186 -2.95 -2.65 4.50
CA ILE A 186 -4.11 -3.27 5.16
C ILE A 186 -3.91 -3.29 6.68
N VAL A 187 -2.73 -3.74 7.13
CA VAL A 187 -2.42 -3.88 8.57
C VAL A 187 -2.40 -2.51 9.25
N GLU A 188 -1.77 -1.52 8.64
CA GLU A 188 -1.77 -0.13 9.10
C GLU A 188 -3.19 0.44 9.10
N GLY A 189 -3.92 0.24 8.00
CA GLY A 189 -5.28 0.72 7.87
C GLY A 189 -6.24 0.15 8.92
N MET A 190 -6.05 -1.10 9.38
CA MET A 190 -6.84 -1.67 10.47
C MET A 190 -6.66 -0.91 11.80
N GLN A 191 -5.54 -0.20 11.99
CA GLN A 191 -5.25 0.57 13.19
C GLN A 191 -5.61 2.04 13.03
N ASP A 192 -5.39 2.60 11.84
CA ASP A 192 -5.48 4.03 11.58
C ASP A 192 -6.89 4.51 11.22
N PHE A 193 -7.73 3.60 10.69
CA PHE A 193 -9.09 3.94 10.25
C PHE A 193 -10.11 3.70 11.36
N GLU A 194 -11.08 4.62 11.49
CA GLU A 194 -12.20 4.48 12.44
C GLU A 194 -13.04 3.22 12.13
N LYS A 195 -13.15 2.88 10.85
CA LYS A 195 -13.93 1.73 10.37
C LYS A 195 -13.24 1.02 9.22
N THR A 196 -13.17 -0.30 9.30
CA THR A 196 -12.71 -1.18 8.20
C THR A 196 -13.84 -2.11 7.80
N VAL A 197 -14.14 -2.17 6.50
CA VAL A 197 -15.18 -3.04 5.92
C VAL A 197 -14.57 -3.91 4.83
N TRP A 198 -14.94 -5.19 4.82
CA TRP A 198 -14.57 -6.16 3.79
C TRP A 198 -15.79 -6.52 2.93
N VAL A 199 -15.57 -6.61 1.61
CA VAL A 199 -16.52 -7.08 0.60
C VAL A 199 -15.86 -8.04 -0.38
#